data_407f64de302322bb0685739e52d41239
#
_entry.id   407f64de302322bb0685739e52d41239
#
_cell.length_a   1.000
_cell.length_b   1.000
_cell.length_c   1.000
_cell.angle_alpha   90.00
_cell.angle_beta   90.00
_cell.angle_gamma   90.00
#
_symmetry.space_group_name_H-M   'P 1'
#
loop_
_entity.id
_entity.type
_entity.pdbx_description
1 polymer ?
#
loop_
_entity_poly.entity_id
_entity_poly.type
_entity_poly.pdbx_seq_one_letter_code
_entity_poly.pdbx_strand_id
1 'polypeptide(L)'
;MTEDTQNDATVLLDPQREQSLRTVGLISYLLHTVVAVGAVLPGVQASVLLLLVAVAIDLIKRDDAAGSWQASHFSWRLRSVAWAGFFYLLTSPLWLLLVVPGWIAWALVSIWFLYRVVRGWLAMNAARSIV
;
A
#
# COMPACT_ATOMS: atom_id res chain seq x y z
N MET A 1 31.86 -1.96 9.62
CA MET A 1 31.16 -1.57 10.86
C MET A 1 29.70 -1.15 10.65
N THR A 2 29.36 -0.59 9.51
CA THR A 2 27.98 -0.21 9.19
C THR A 2 27.10 -1.36 8.68
N GLU A 3 27.67 -2.43 8.16
CA GLU A 3 26.94 -3.64 7.72
C GLU A 3 26.46 -4.52 8.88
N ASP A 4 27.23 -4.57 9.96
CA ASP A 4 26.89 -5.38 11.13
C ASP A 4 25.69 -4.83 11.93
N THR A 5 25.55 -3.50 11.98
CA THR A 5 24.39 -2.86 12.64
C THR A 5 23.09 -3.02 11.88
N GLN A 6 23.15 -3.18 10.58
CA GLN A 6 21.96 -3.36 9.74
C GLN A 6 21.49 -4.82 9.76
N ASN A 7 22.40 -5.77 9.90
CA ASN A 7 22.08 -7.18 10.10
C ASN A 7 21.51 -7.46 11.50
N ASP A 8 22.00 -6.80 12.52
CA ASP A 8 21.49 -6.96 13.89
C ASP A 8 20.04 -6.47 14.03
N ALA A 9 19.66 -5.41 13.31
CA ALA A 9 18.28 -4.90 13.33
C ALA A 9 17.28 -5.86 12.68
N THR A 10 17.72 -6.67 11.71
CA THR A 10 16.88 -7.67 11.05
C THR A 10 16.77 -9.00 11.80
N VAL A 11 17.70 -9.29 12.69
CA VAL A 11 17.77 -10.54 13.47
C VAL A 11 16.92 -10.47 14.75
N LEU A 12 16.51 -9.27 15.19
CA LEU A 12 15.81 -9.06 16.46
C LEU A 12 14.33 -9.47 16.47
N LEU A 13 13.76 -9.90 15.35
CA LEU A 13 12.39 -10.40 15.34
C LEU A 13 12.37 -11.90 15.60
N ASP A 14 11.61 -12.30 16.64
CA ASP A 14 11.22 -13.67 16.87
C ASP A 14 10.55 -14.24 15.60
N PRO A 15 10.88 -15.49 15.16
CA PRO A 15 10.29 -16.12 13.98
C PRO A 15 8.77 -16.09 13.96
N GLN A 16 8.11 -16.24 15.09
CA GLN A 16 6.65 -16.14 15.20
C GLN A 16 6.15 -14.72 14.91
N ARG A 17 6.87 -13.72 15.39
CA ARG A 17 6.53 -12.31 15.15
C ARG A 17 6.74 -11.93 13.68
N GLU A 18 7.83 -12.39 13.09
CA GLU A 18 8.10 -12.18 11.66
C GLU A 18 7.01 -12.81 10.80
N GLN A 19 6.60 -14.05 11.09
CA GLN A 19 5.54 -14.72 10.37
C GLN A 19 4.18 -14.03 10.55
N SER A 20 3.87 -13.56 11.75
CA SER A 20 2.66 -12.77 12.01
C SER A 20 2.64 -11.48 11.22
N LEU A 21 3.73 -10.73 11.21
CA LEU A 21 3.86 -9.49 10.43
C LEU A 21 3.77 -9.75 8.91
N ARG A 22 4.35 -10.84 8.43
CA ARG A 22 4.24 -11.25 7.03
C ARG A 22 2.80 -11.55 6.65
N THR A 23 2.07 -12.26 7.50
CA THR A 23 0.64 -12.57 7.29
C THR A 23 -0.19 -11.29 7.26
N VAL A 24 -0.01 -10.40 8.22
CA VAL A 24 -0.68 -9.09 8.26
C VAL A 24 -0.36 -8.28 7.02
N GLY A 25 0.90 -8.26 6.59
CA GLY A 25 1.33 -7.56 5.38
C GLY A 25 0.67 -8.11 4.12
N LEU A 26 0.57 -9.43 3.98
CA LEU A 26 -0.11 -10.07 2.84
C LEU A 26 -1.61 -9.78 2.81
N ILE A 27 -2.28 -9.84 3.96
CA ILE A 27 -3.70 -9.48 4.09
C ILE A 27 -3.92 -8.02 3.69
N SER A 28 -3.08 -7.11 4.19
CA SER A 28 -3.15 -5.70 3.84
C SER A 28 -2.94 -5.47 2.34
N TYR A 29 -1.94 -6.12 1.72
CA TYR A 29 -1.75 -6.03 0.27
C TYR A 29 -2.94 -6.60 -0.52
N LEU A 30 -3.54 -7.69 -0.06
CA LEU A 30 -4.75 -8.24 -0.68
C LEU A 30 -5.90 -7.23 -0.66
N LEU A 31 -6.15 -6.61 0.48
CA LEU A 31 -7.19 -5.56 0.61
C LEU A 31 -6.92 -4.37 -0.30
N HIS A 32 -5.67 -3.88 -0.34
CA HIS A 32 -5.28 -2.79 -1.23
C HIS A 32 -5.42 -3.18 -2.71
N THR A 33 -5.10 -4.44 -3.06
CA THR A 33 -5.27 -4.95 -4.43
C THR A 33 -6.74 -4.98 -4.83
N VAL A 34 -7.62 -5.47 -3.97
CA VAL A 34 -9.07 -5.47 -4.21
C VAL A 34 -9.58 -4.05 -4.46
N VAL A 35 -9.17 -3.11 -3.63
CA VAL A 35 -9.52 -1.69 -3.80
C VAL A 35 -8.96 -1.13 -5.12
N ALA A 36 -7.69 -1.40 -5.43
CA ALA A 36 -7.04 -0.88 -6.63
C ALA A 36 -7.66 -1.44 -7.91
N VAL A 37 -7.98 -2.74 -7.95
CA VAL A 37 -8.67 -3.38 -9.09
C VAL A 37 -10.08 -2.80 -9.24
N GLY A 38 -10.82 -2.68 -8.14
CA GLY A 38 -12.15 -2.08 -8.16
C GLY A 38 -12.15 -0.63 -8.62
N ALA A 39 -11.10 0.13 -8.30
CA ALA A 39 -10.95 1.52 -8.74
C ALA A 39 -10.70 1.66 -10.25
N VAL A 40 -10.12 0.66 -10.90
CA VAL A 40 -9.88 0.67 -12.37
C VAL A 40 -11.15 0.36 -13.16
N LEU A 41 -12.05 -0.44 -12.59
CA LEU A 41 -13.26 -0.89 -13.29
C LEU A 41 -14.42 0.10 -13.11
N PRO A 42 -14.98 0.66 -14.19
CA PRO A 42 -16.14 1.53 -14.09
C PRO A 42 -17.34 0.76 -13.52
N GLY A 43 -18.00 1.31 -12.53
CA GLY A 43 -19.18 0.71 -11.88
C GLY A 43 -18.88 -0.28 -10.77
N VAL A 44 -17.62 -0.69 -10.59
CA VAL A 44 -17.17 -1.44 -9.42
C VAL A 44 -16.47 -0.46 -8.48
N GLN A 45 -17.26 0.25 -7.70
CA GLN A 45 -16.67 1.12 -6.67
C GLN A 45 -16.15 0.24 -5.53
N ALA A 46 -14.83 0.17 -5.44
CA ALA A 46 -14.19 -0.43 -4.29
C ALA A 46 -14.66 0.29 -3.03
N SER A 47 -15.07 -0.47 -2.04
CA SER A 47 -15.54 0.09 -0.79
C SER A 47 -14.43 0.91 -0.13
N VAL A 48 -14.66 2.20 0.03
CA VAL A 48 -13.78 3.08 0.84
C VAL A 48 -13.56 2.48 2.23
N LEU A 49 -14.53 1.74 2.73
CA LEU A 49 -14.42 1.03 4.00
C LEU A 49 -13.30 -0.01 4.00
N LEU A 50 -13.14 -0.80 2.92
CA LEU A 50 -12.03 -1.75 2.81
C LEU A 50 -10.67 -1.05 2.79
N LEU A 51 -10.57 0.09 2.13
CA LEU A 51 -9.36 0.90 2.15
C LEU A 51 -9.05 1.41 3.56
N LEU A 52 -10.06 1.91 4.27
CA LEU A 52 -9.91 2.38 5.65
C LEU A 52 -9.47 1.25 6.58
N VAL A 53 -10.03 0.05 6.42
CA VAL A 53 -9.61 -1.13 7.19
C VAL A 53 -8.15 -1.49 6.88
N ALA A 54 -7.74 -1.50 5.61
CA ALA A 54 -6.37 -1.79 5.22
C ALA A 54 -5.38 -0.76 5.80
N VAL A 55 -5.71 0.52 5.73
CA VAL A 55 -4.90 1.61 6.32
C VAL A 55 -4.84 1.50 7.84
N ALA A 56 -5.96 1.19 8.50
CA ALA A 56 -5.98 1.00 9.95
C ALA A 56 -5.08 -0.16 10.39
N ILE A 57 -5.12 -1.29 9.67
CA ILE A 57 -4.21 -2.43 9.93
C ILE A 57 -2.75 -1.98 9.80
N ASP A 58 -2.42 -1.25 8.74
CA ASP A 58 -1.06 -0.76 8.51
C ASP A 58 -0.60 0.20 9.61
N LEU A 59 -1.45 1.12 10.06
CA LEU A 59 -1.12 2.06 11.12
C LEU A 59 -0.91 1.38 12.48
N ILE A 60 -1.77 0.41 12.82
CA ILE A 60 -1.69 -0.31 14.10
C ILE A 60 -0.44 -1.19 14.16
N LYS A 61 -0.08 -1.83 13.04
CA LYS A 61 1.02 -2.80 12.99
C LYS A 61 2.37 -2.22 12.57
N ARG A 62 2.40 -0.96 12.16
CA ARG A 62 3.62 -0.30 11.69
C ARG A 62 4.76 -0.34 12.71
N ASP A 63 4.44 -0.10 13.96
CA ASP A 63 5.46 0.00 15.03
C ASP A 63 6.02 -1.38 15.39
N ASP A 64 5.22 -2.45 15.24
CA ASP A 64 5.68 -3.82 15.44
C ASP A 64 6.75 -4.26 14.43
N ALA A 65 6.77 -3.65 13.25
CA ALA A 65 7.71 -3.93 12.18
C ALA A 65 8.95 -3.03 12.21
N ALA A 66 9.03 -2.08 13.14
CA ALA A 66 10.13 -1.13 13.22
C ALA A 66 11.49 -1.85 13.31
N GLY A 67 12.45 -1.41 12.49
CA GLY A 67 13.80 -2.01 12.42
C GLY A 67 13.90 -3.27 11.56
N SER A 68 12.82 -3.78 10.98
CA SER A 68 12.83 -4.93 10.08
C SER A 68 12.66 -4.54 8.61
N TRP A 69 12.96 -5.46 7.69
CA TRP A 69 12.69 -5.27 6.24
C TRP A 69 11.20 -5.06 5.95
N GLN A 70 10.32 -5.53 6.82
CA GLN A 70 8.87 -5.37 6.67
C GLN A 70 8.42 -3.92 6.91
N ALA A 71 9.17 -3.12 7.67
CA ALA A 71 8.86 -1.71 7.91
C ALA A 71 8.76 -0.90 6.60
N SER A 72 9.59 -1.23 5.61
CA SER A 72 9.55 -0.57 4.30
C SER A 72 8.23 -0.80 3.57
N HIS A 73 7.62 -1.97 3.74
CA HIS A 73 6.33 -2.30 3.13
C HIS A 73 5.17 -1.51 3.74
N PHE A 74 5.15 -1.33 5.07
CA PHE A 74 4.15 -0.47 5.73
C PHE A 74 4.25 0.96 5.23
N SER A 75 5.46 1.50 5.19
CA SER A 75 5.73 2.84 4.68
C SER A 75 5.34 2.99 3.20
N TRP A 76 5.66 2.00 2.37
CA TRP A 76 5.29 1.98 0.95
C TRP A 76 3.77 2.02 0.73
N ARG A 77 3.01 1.17 1.46
CA ARG A 77 1.55 1.12 1.35
C ARG A 77 0.91 2.44 1.77
N LEU A 78 1.27 2.95 2.95
CA LEU A 78 0.73 4.20 3.46
C LEU A 78 1.06 5.38 2.54
N ARG A 79 2.29 5.44 2.02
CA ARG A 79 2.69 6.48 1.06
C ARG A 79 1.92 6.35 -0.26
N SER A 80 1.65 5.13 -0.72
CA SER A 80 0.87 4.91 -1.94
C SER A 80 -0.57 5.37 -1.79
N VAL A 81 -1.21 5.08 -0.67
CA VAL A 81 -2.58 5.54 -0.36
C VAL A 81 -2.61 7.07 -0.22
N ALA A 82 -1.64 7.66 0.48
CA ALA A 82 -1.56 9.11 0.66
C ALA A 82 -1.42 9.85 -0.69
N TRP A 83 -0.52 9.38 -1.56
CA TRP A 83 -0.35 9.96 -2.89
C TRP A 83 -1.56 9.75 -3.79
N ALA A 84 -2.16 8.56 -3.78
CA ALA A 84 -3.38 8.30 -4.52
C ALA A 84 -4.52 9.22 -4.06
N GLY A 85 -4.73 9.35 -2.76
CA GLY A 85 -5.72 10.27 -2.18
C GLY A 85 -5.48 11.72 -2.59
N PHE A 86 -4.22 12.16 -2.56
CA PHE A 86 -3.84 13.50 -3.00
C PHE A 86 -4.18 13.73 -4.47
N PHE A 87 -3.84 12.79 -5.36
CA PHE A 87 -4.14 12.91 -6.78
C PHE A 87 -5.65 12.87 -7.07
N TYR A 88 -6.41 12.03 -6.37
CA TYR A 88 -7.87 12.03 -6.50
C TYR A 88 -8.48 13.36 -6.05
N LEU A 89 -8.00 13.92 -4.95
CA LEU A 89 -8.46 15.22 -4.47
C LEU A 89 -8.11 16.33 -5.47
N LEU A 90 -6.89 16.32 -6.02
CA LEU A 90 -6.43 17.30 -7.00
C LEU A 90 -7.23 17.24 -8.31
N THR A 91 -7.62 16.02 -8.73
CA THR A 91 -8.37 15.80 -9.97
C THR A 91 -9.89 15.93 -9.80
N SER A 92 -10.39 16.00 -8.55
CA SER A 92 -11.82 16.11 -8.27
C SER A 92 -12.50 17.32 -8.92
N PRO A 93 -11.88 18.54 -9.01
CA PRO A 93 -12.48 19.67 -9.70
C PRO A 93 -12.71 19.45 -11.19
N LEU A 94 -11.92 18.57 -11.83
CA LEU A 94 -12.09 18.22 -13.26
C LEU A 94 -13.43 17.51 -13.53
N TRP A 95 -13.98 16.81 -12.54
CA TRP A 95 -15.31 16.22 -12.63
C TRP A 95 -16.43 17.25 -12.64
N LEU A 96 -16.22 18.38 -11.97
CA LEU A 96 -17.17 19.49 -11.92
C LEU A 96 -17.14 20.32 -13.20
N LEU A 97 -16.00 20.40 -13.88
CA LEU A 97 -15.82 21.18 -15.11
C LEU A 97 -16.16 20.42 -16.38
N LEU A 98 -15.74 19.15 -16.48
CA LEU A 98 -15.97 18.29 -17.64
C LEU A 98 -15.89 16.81 -17.21
N VAL A 99 -16.94 16.04 -17.48
CA VAL A 99 -17.03 14.63 -17.08
C VAL A 99 -15.91 13.78 -17.70
N VAL A 100 -15.55 14.03 -18.98
CA VAL A 100 -14.58 13.22 -19.74
C VAL A 100 -13.14 13.37 -19.23
N PRO A 101 -12.55 14.58 -19.02
CA PRO A 101 -11.22 14.72 -18.47
C PRO A 101 -11.09 14.21 -17.03
N GLY A 102 -12.13 14.37 -16.22
CA GLY A 102 -12.16 13.84 -14.85
C GLY A 102 -12.07 12.32 -14.84
N TRP A 103 -12.75 11.67 -15.77
CA TRP A 103 -12.75 10.21 -15.87
C TRP A 103 -11.38 9.66 -16.33
N ILE A 104 -10.73 10.32 -17.29
CA ILE A 104 -9.38 9.97 -17.74
C ILE A 104 -8.38 10.13 -16.60
N ALA A 105 -8.42 11.26 -15.88
CA ALA A 105 -7.53 11.52 -14.74
C ALA A 105 -7.73 10.46 -13.65
N TRP A 106 -8.98 10.11 -13.35
CA TRP A 106 -9.31 9.07 -12.38
C TRP A 106 -8.77 7.70 -12.81
N ALA A 107 -8.92 7.31 -14.08
CA ALA A 107 -8.41 6.06 -14.61
C ALA A 107 -6.88 5.99 -14.51
N LEU A 108 -6.18 7.06 -14.88
CA LEU A 108 -4.71 7.12 -14.78
C LEU A 108 -4.21 6.98 -13.35
N VAL A 109 -4.83 7.66 -12.39
CA VAL A 109 -4.48 7.55 -10.96
C VAL A 109 -4.73 6.13 -10.46
N SER A 110 -5.85 5.52 -10.86
CA SER A 110 -6.22 4.16 -10.46
C SER A 110 -5.23 3.12 -11.01
N ILE A 111 -4.81 3.25 -12.26
CA ILE A 111 -3.80 2.37 -12.88
C ILE A 111 -2.44 2.54 -12.18
N TRP A 112 -2.04 3.76 -11.91
CA TRP A 112 -0.80 4.05 -11.18
C TRP A 112 -0.83 3.44 -9.76
N PHE A 113 -1.95 3.59 -9.06
CA PHE A 113 -2.13 3.01 -7.73
C PHE A 113 -2.07 1.48 -7.76
N LEU A 114 -2.77 0.86 -8.73
CA LEU A 114 -2.71 -0.60 -8.93
C LEU A 114 -1.27 -1.07 -9.18
N TYR A 115 -0.51 -0.39 -10.03
CA TYR A 115 0.89 -0.69 -10.30
C TYR A 115 1.73 -0.68 -9.01
N ARG A 116 1.56 0.34 -8.16
CA ARG A 116 2.29 0.45 -6.89
C ARG A 116 1.95 -0.69 -5.94
N VAL A 117 0.69 -1.05 -5.83
CA VAL A 117 0.23 -2.14 -4.95
C VAL A 117 0.81 -3.48 -5.43
N VAL A 118 0.73 -3.77 -6.73
CA VAL A 118 1.28 -5.02 -7.31
C VAL A 118 2.79 -5.09 -7.13
N ARG A 119 3.51 -4.00 -7.37
CA ARG A 119 4.96 -3.93 -7.16
C ARG A 119 5.33 -4.23 -5.69
N GLY A 120 4.59 -3.64 -4.76
CA GLY A 120 4.78 -3.90 -3.33
C GLY A 120 4.51 -5.37 -2.98
N TRP A 121 3.43 -5.93 -3.49
CA TRP A 121 3.10 -7.34 -3.25
C TRP A 121 4.18 -8.30 -3.77
N LEU A 122 4.67 -8.08 -4.99
CA LEU A 122 5.74 -8.91 -5.54
C LEU A 122 7.03 -8.84 -4.70
N ALA A 123 7.40 -7.65 -4.22
CA ALA A 123 8.54 -7.50 -3.32
C ALA A 123 8.32 -8.21 -1.98
N MET A 124 7.09 -8.14 -1.44
CA MET A 124 6.70 -8.83 -0.21
C MET A 124 6.82 -10.34 -0.35
N ASN A 125 6.34 -10.92 -1.47
CA ASN A 125 6.45 -12.36 -1.74
C ASN A 125 7.91 -12.81 -1.87
N ALA A 126 8.78 -11.94 -2.35
CA ALA A 126 10.21 -12.20 -2.46
C ALA A 126 10.99 -11.90 -1.16
N ALA A 127 10.31 -11.56 -0.06
CA ALA A 127 10.91 -11.16 1.21
C ALA A 127 11.97 -10.04 1.07
N ARG A 128 11.73 -9.11 0.13
CA ARG A 128 12.62 -7.96 -0.12
C ARG A 128 11.99 -6.67 0.40
N SER A 129 12.83 -5.79 0.92
CA SER A 129 12.43 -4.42 1.20
C SER A 129 12.07 -3.66 -0.08
N ILE A 130 11.28 -2.61 0.03
CA ILE A 130 10.85 -1.76 -1.09
C ILE A 130 11.05 -0.29 -0.74
N VAL A 131 11.48 0.48 -1.72
CA VAL A 131 11.73 1.92 -1.61
C VAL A 131 10.81 2.72 -2.54
#